data_abf1bb9a27d785550d6185605ae5866e
#
_entry.id   abf1bb9a27d785550d6185605ae5866e
#
_cell.length_a   1.000
_cell.length_b   1.000
_cell.length_c   1.000
_cell.angle_alpha   90.00
_cell.angle_beta   90.00
_cell.angle_gamma   90.00
#
_symmetry.space_group_name_H-M   'P 1'
#
loop_
_entity.id
_entity.type
_entity.pdbx_description
1 polymer ?
#
loop_
_entity_poly.entity_id
_entity_poly.type
_entity_poly.pdbx_seq_one_letter_code
_entity_poly.pdbx_strand_id
1 'polypeptide(L)'
;MNLENYKLNTSQVHNNGGTLYKHKNVLYKLYDEFPYFIDEKERNIRLLKNLKLYHIPKIVKIIKKGREFNGYVMEYISNSLTFRQAMYEKISKEKKISAIKDVYITLKQLHSFDICIGDIHMDNFLYVDGNGYTIDLDEIRLKGDEFKFRECYLLKENKNSMISKVATPITDNIKLAIVCLSFYYGVDLETIAVNESLTEVKEKLKEFISNPEEIKKISRVLDMNNLNYLDDVLFLEKEKVLKK
;
A
#
# COMPACT_ATOMS: atom_id res chain seq x y z
N MET A 1 -9.05 11.81 -28.52
CA MET A 1 -7.81 12.28 -27.88
C MET A 1 -6.80 11.15 -28.01
N ASN A 2 -5.64 11.40 -28.61
CA ASN A 2 -4.60 10.38 -28.71
C ASN A 2 -3.80 10.40 -27.38
N LEU A 3 -3.93 9.34 -26.60
CA LEU A 3 -3.31 9.22 -25.28
C LEU A 3 -1.85 8.76 -25.32
N GLU A 4 -1.36 8.27 -26.47
CA GLU A 4 0.02 7.76 -26.61
C GLU A 4 1.09 8.80 -26.24
N ASN A 5 0.85 10.08 -26.57
CA ASN A 5 1.77 11.18 -26.25
C ASN A 5 1.83 11.53 -24.74
N TYR A 6 0.98 10.91 -23.92
CA TYR A 6 0.86 11.15 -22.47
C TYR A 6 1.21 9.90 -21.66
N LYS A 7 1.71 8.85 -22.31
CA LYS A 7 2.12 7.61 -21.64
C LYS A 7 3.21 7.90 -20.62
N LEU A 8 2.96 7.55 -19.38
CA LEU A 8 3.99 7.57 -18.35
C LEU A 8 4.97 6.42 -18.64
N ASN A 9 6.25 6.74 -18.60
CA ASN A 9 7.29 5.73 -18.67
C ASN A 9 7.35 5.01 -17.31
N THR A 10 6.54 3.96 -17.19
CA THR A 10 6.42 3.15 -15.97
C THR A 10 7.43 1.99 -15.96
N SER A 11 8.61 2.19 -16.56
CA SER A 11 9.64 1.14 -16.71
C SER A 11 10.12 0.51 -15.39
N GLN A 12 9.58 0.92 -14.25
CA GLN A 12 9.85 0.34 -12.93
C GLN A 12 8.60 -0.19 -12.21
N VAL A 13 7.40 -0.02 -12.74
CA VAL A 13 6.19 -0.59 -12.16
C VAL A 13 5.86 -1.87 -12.91
N HIS A 14 5.86 -3.00 -12.23
CA HIS A 14 5.34 -4.24 -12.78
C HIS A 14 3.93 -3.98 -13.32
N ASN A 15 3.76 -4.05 -14.64
CA ASN A 15 2.50 -3.84 -15.32
C ASN A 15 1.49 -4.90 -14.88
N ASN A 16 0.70 -4.60 -13.89
CA ASN A 16 -0.44 -5.39 -13.47
C ASN A 16 -1.61 -5.29 -14.46
N GLY A 17 -1.30 -5.35 -15.76
CA GLY A 17 -2.29 -5.44 -16.82
C GLY A 17 -2.95 -4.11 -17.20
N GLY A 18 -2.33 -2.95 -16.91
CA GLY A 18 -2.86 -1.66 -17.32
C GLY A 18 -1.78 -0.64 -17.67
N THR A 19 -2.06 0.25 -18.61
CA THR A 19 -1.17 1.34 -19.02
C THR A 19 -1.62 2.65 -18.40
N LEU A 20 -0.68 3.41 -17.84
CA LEU A 20 -0.93 4.71 -17.24
C LEU A 20 -0.62 5.84 -18.23
N TYR A 21 -1.55 6.78 -18.35
CA TYR A 21 -1.41 7.99 -19.15
C TYR A 21 -1.70 9.21 -18.29
N LYS A 22 -0.77 10.17 -18.26
CA LYS A 22 -0.98 11.44 -17.56
C LYS A 22 -1.50 12.50 -18.52
N HIS A 23 -2.54 13.20 -18.11
CA HIS A 23 -3.00 14.41 -18.80
C HIS A 23 -3.43 15.46 -17.77
N LYS A 24 -2.72 16.62 -17.77
CA LYS A 24 -2.94 17.67 -16.76
C LYS A 24 -2.84 17.10 -15.33
N ASN A 25 -3.89 17.25 -14.54
CA ASN A 25 -3.97 16.83 -13.14
C ASN A 25 -4.67 15.48 -12.95
N VAL A 26 -4.77 14.67 -14.00
CA VAL A 26 -5.39 13.34 -13.91
C VAL A 26 -4.53 12.26 -14.53
N LEU A 27 -4.71 11.05 -14.01
CA LEU A 27 -4.18 9.81 -14.55
C LEU A 27 -5.31 8.98 -15.12
N TYR A 28 -5.06 8.41 -16.29
CA TYR A 28 -5.88 7.37 -16.90
C TYR A 28 -5.16 6.04 -16.67
N LYS A 29 -5.79 5.09 -16.01
CA LYS A 29 -5.36 3.69 -15.98
C LYS A 29 -6.25 2.93 -16.93
N LEU A 30 -5.68 2.50 -18.06
CA LEU A 30 -6.38 1.71 -19.09
C LEU A 30 -5.88 0.28 -19.03
N TYR A 31 -6.79 -0.66 -19.03
CA TYR A 31 -6.46 -2.08 -19.08
C TYR A 31 -6.25 -2.52 -20.50
N ASP A 32 -5.29 -3.42 -20.69
CA ASP A 32 -5.05 -4.08 -21.97
C ASP A 32 -6.23 -5.00 -22.33
N GLU A 33 -6.28 -5.49 -23.57
CA GLU A 33 -7.32 -6.42 -23.98
C GLU A 33 -7.29 -7.68 -23.12
N PHE A 34 -8.42 -8.01 -22.49
CA PHE A 34 -8.62 -9.18 -21.61
C PHE A 34 -7.79 -9.22 -20.31
N PRO A 35 -7.81 -8.19 -19.47
CA PRO A 35 -7.18 -8.30 -18.18
C PRO A 35 -7.89 -9.35 -17.32
N TYR A 36 -7.12 -10.16 -16.61
CA TYR A 36 -7.68 -11.09 -15.63
C TYR A 36 -8.53 -10.30 -14.61
N PHE A 37 -9.73 -10.84 -14.30
CA PHE A 37 -10.61 -10.28 -13.26
C PHE A 37 -11.12 -8.86 -13.53
N ILE A 38 -11.44 -8.55 -14.77
CA ILE A 38 -11.91 -7.23 -15.17
C ILE A 38 -13.19 -6.80 -14.44
N ASP A 39 -14.10 -7.75 -14.20
CA ASP A 39 -15.36 -7.48 -13.51
C ASP A 39 -15.14 -7.14 -12.02
N GLU A 40 -14.21 -7.84 -11.37
CA GLU A 40 -13.82 -7.53 -10.00
C GLU A 40 -13.13 -6.16 -9.92
N LYS A 41 -12.28 -5.82 -10.89
CA LYS A 41 -11.66 -4.49 -10.96
C LYS A 41 -12.72 -3.40 -11.14
N GLU A 42 -13.71 -3.58 -12.05
CA GLU A 42 -14.82 -2.63 -12.22
C GLU A 42 -15.59 -2.47 -10.90
N ARG A 43 -15.96 -3.58 -10.26
CA ARG A 43 -16.67 -3.58 -8.97
C ARG A 43 -15.88 -2.80 -7.92
N ASN A 44 -14.58 -3.10 -7.77
CA ASN A 44 -13.70 -2.49 -6.78
C ASN A 44 -13.58 -0.98 -7.02
N ILE A 45 -13.35 -0.54 -8.26
CA ILE A 45 -13.24 0.88 -8.61
C ILE A 45 -14.57 1.62 -8.37
N ARG A 46 -15.72 0.99 -8.66
CA ARG A 46 -17.04 1.57 -8.35
C ARG A 46 -17.24 1.72 -6.83
N LEU A 47 -16.84 0.72 -6.06
CA LEU A 47 -16.92 0.76 -4.61
C LEU A 47 -16.04 1.89 -4.06
N LEU A 48 -14.76 1.92 -4.40
CA LEU A 48 -13.81 2.93 -3.95
C LEU A 48 -14.24 4.36 -4.33
N LYS A 49 -14.83 4.54 -5.52
CA LYS A 49 -15.37 5.83 -5.95
C LYS A 49 -16.48 6.35 -5.04
N ASN A 50 -17.25 5.46 -4.42
CA ASN A 50 -18.39 5.80 -3.55
C ASN A 50 -17.99 5.90 -2.08
N LEU A 51 -16.86 5.30 -1.68
CA LEU A 51 -16.35 5.41 -0.32
C LEU A 51 -15.66 6.76 -0.11
N LYS A 52 -15.87 7.35 1.06
CA LYS A 52 -15.13 8.55 1.49
C LYS A 52 -13.85 8.13 2.22
N LEU A 53 -12.87 7.67 1.45
CA LEU A 53 -11.57 7.31 1.96
C LEU A 53 -10.64 8.52 1.95
N TYR A 54 -9.77 8.61 2.96
CA TYR A 54 -8.70 9.59 3.02
C TYR A 54 -7.44 9.04 2.35
N HIS A 55 -6.58 9.93 1.88
CA HIS A 55 -5.25 9.60 1.39
C HIS A 55 -5.21 8.53 0.28
N ILE A 56 -6.23 8.57 -0.60
CA ILE A 56 -6.22 7.87 -1.89
C ILE A 56 -6.48 8.86 -3.02
N PRO A 57 -5.94 8.66 -4.23
CA PRO A 57 -6.31 9.48 -5.38
C PRO A 57 -7.81 9.39 -5.66
N LYS A 58 -8.46 10.54 -5.80
CA LYS A 58 -9.90 10.59 -6.09
C LYS A 58 -10.20 9.94 -7.44
N ILE A 59 -11.09 8.96 -7.47
CA ILE A 59 -11.57 8.35 -8.72
C ILE A 59 -12.58 9.32 -9.37
N VAL A 60 -12.19 9.87 -10.51
CA VAL A 60 -12.96 10.90 -11.25
C VAL A 60 -14.02 10.23 -12.11
N LYS A 61 -13.61 9.27 -12.95
CA LYS A 61 -14.47 8.68 -13.98
C LYS A 61 -14.10 7.22 -14.25
N ILE A 62 -15.10 6.42 -14.58
CA ILE A 62 -14.95 5.07 -15.13
C ILE A 62 -14.93 5.17 -16.65
N ILE A 63 -14.03 4.43 -17.30
CA ILE A 63 -13.88 4.38 -18.76
C ILE A 63 -14.46 3.08 -19.26
N LYS A 64 -15.25 3.16 -20.35
CA LYS A 64 -15.81 2.00 -21.03
C LYS A 64 -15.46 2.03 -22.50
N LYS A 65 -15.27 0.84 -23.10
CA LYS A 65 -15.18 0.59 -24.54
C LYS A 65 -16.45 -0.17 -24.94
N GLY A 66 -17.41 0.53 -25.55
CA GLY A 66 -18.74 -0.03 -25.68
C GLY A 66 -19.45 -0.21 -24.33
N ARG A 67 -19.80 -1.45 -23.98
CA ARG A 67 -20.40 -1.79 -22.68
C ARG A 67 -19.38 -2.29 -21.65
N GLU A 68 -18.20 -2.65 -22.08
CA GLU A 68 -17.14 -3.27 -21.25
C GLU A 68 -16.34 -2.22 -20.49
N PHE A 69 -15.94 -2.57 -19.28
CA PHE A 69 -15.02 -1.77 -18.49
C PHE A 69 -13.63 -1.79 -19.13
N ASN A 70 -13.02 -0.61 -19.31
CA ASN A 70 -11.72 -0.47 -19.95
C ASN A 70 -10.71 0.24 -19.06
N GLY A 71 -11.13 0.75 -17.91
CA GLY A 71 -10.25 1.46 -16.99
C GLY A 71 -10.94 2.60 -16.25
N TYR A 72 -10.14 3.49 -15.70
CA TYR A 72 -10.66 4.63 -14.94
C TYR A 72 -9.72 5.84 -15.00
N VAL A 73 -10.26 6.98 -14.61
CA VAL A 73 -9.54 8.25 -14.45
C VAL A 73 -9.47 8.55 -12.96
N MET A 74 -8.30 8.88 -12.47
CA MET A 74 -8.08 9.30 -11.10
C MET A 74 -7.28 10.59 -11.03
N GLU A 75 -7.26 11.22 -9.88
CA GLU A 75 -6.41 12.36 -9.57
C GLU A 75 -4.93 11.99 -9.73
N TYR A 76 -4.15 12.89 -10.30
CA TYR A 76 -2.69 12.76 -10.33
C TYR A 76 -2.08 13.46 -9.12
N ILE A 77 -1.39 12.71 -8.29
CA ILE A 77 -0.66 13.24 -7.15
C ILE A 77 0.69 13.76 -7.64
N SER A 78 0.78 15.08 -7.83
CA SER A 78 1.99 15.73 -8.37
C SER A 78 3.13 15.76 -7.35
N ASN A 79 4.37 15.76 -7.87
CA ASN A 79 5.60 15.82 -7.08
C ASN A 79 5.70 14.70 -6.04
N SER A 80 5.04 13.58 -6.29
CA SER A 80 5.10 12.41 -5.43
C SER A 80 6.32 11.53 -5.75
N LEU A 81 6.85 10.90 -4.72
CA LEU A 81 7.79 9.79 -4.80
C LEU A 81 7.09 8.54 -4.25
N THR A 82 7.41 7.35 -4.76
CA THR A 82 7.01 6.14 -4.06
C THR A 82 7.74 6.05 -2.71
N PHE A 83 7.20 5.30 -1.74
CA PHE A 83 7.92 5.08 -0.48
C PHE A 83 9.30 4.46 -0.73
N ARG A 84 9.44 3.61 -1.77
CA ARG A 84 10.72 3.05 -2.20
C ARG A 84 11.70 4.13 -2.65
N GLN A 85 11.26 5.09 -3.45
CA GLN A 85 12.09 6.21 -3.87
C GLN A 85 12.40 7.14 -2.69
N ALA A 86 11.38 7.49 -1.92
CA ALA A 86 11.46 8.45 -0.83
C ALA A 86 12.29 7.94 0.38
N MET A 87 12.46 6.62 0.54
CA MET A 87 13.26 6.09 1.65
C MET A 87 14.74 6.50 1.59
N TYR A 88 15.27 6.80 0.40
CA TYR A 88 16.65 7.24 0.18
C TYR A 88 16.81 8.77 0.24
N GLU A 89 15.70 9.51 0.35
CA GLU A 89 15.72 10.97 0.39
C GLU A 89 15.95 11.51 1.81
N LYS A 90 16.51 12.72 1.89
CA LYS A 90 16.71 13.44 3.16
C LYS A 90 15.38 14.02 3.67
N ILE A 91 14.51 13.17 4.17
CA ILE A 91 13.20 13.53 4.74
C ILE A 91 13.29 13.50 6.26
N SER A 92 12.74 14.52 6.94
CA SER A 92 12.71 14.54 8.41
C SER A 92 11.84 13.41 8.96
N LYS A 93 12.18 12.94 10.17
CA LYS A 93 11.41 11.85 10.82
C LYS A 93 9.94 12.22 11.03
N GLU A 94 9.67 13.48 11.35
CA GLU A 94 8.32 14.01 11.56
C GLU A 94 7.47 13.87 10.29
N LYS A 95 8.03 14.26 9.13
CA LYS A 95 7.37 14.12 7.83
C LYS A 95 7.16 12.65 7.44
N LYS A 96 8.13 11.79 7.70
CA LYS A 96 7.98 10.34 7.50
C LYS A 96 6.86 9.76 8.36
N ILE A 97 6.82 10.12 9.66
CA ILE A 97 5.77 9.68 10.58
C ILE A 97 4.39 10.17 10.13
N SER A 98 4.29 11.42 9.68
CA SER A 98 3.01 11.97 9.17
C SER A 98 2.49 11.15 7.98
N ALA A 99 3.34 10.87 6.98
CA ALA A 99 2.97 10.07 5.83
C ALA A 99 2.60 8.61 6.21
N ILE A 100 3.29 8.02 7.18
CA ILE A 100 2.96 6.69 7.70
C ILE A 100 1.58 6.69 8.38
N LYS A 101 1.24 7.73 9.15
CA LYS A 101 -0.10 7.87 9.75
C LYS A 101 -1.20 7.85 8.70
N ASP A 102 -1.01 8.59 7.61
CA ASP A 102 -2.00 8.72 6.56
C ASP A 102 -2.31 7.36 5.91
N VAL A 103 -1.30 6.57 5.58
CA VAL A 103 -1.51 5.25 4.97
C VAL A 103 -2.12 4.25 5.95
N TYR A 104 -1.79 4.34 7.25
CA TYR A 104 -2.44 3.52 8.28
C TYR A 104 -3.91 3.92 8.52
N ILE A 105 -4.24 5.20 8.44
CA ILE A 105 -5.64 5.65 8.49
C ILE A 105 -6.42 5.04 7.34
N THR A 106 -5.87 5.06 6.11
CA THR A 106 -6.49 4.44 4.94
C THR A 106 -6.69 2.94 5.14
N LEU A 107 -5.67 2.21 5.62
CA LEU A 107 -5.78 0.78 5.89
C LEU A 107 -6.90 0.48 6.90
N LYS A 108 -6.92 1.18 8.04
CA LYS A 108 -7.96 0.99 9.07
C LYS A 108 -9.36 1.30 8.56
N GLN A 109 -9.50 2.33 7.71
CA GLN A 109 -10.78 2.63 7.06
C GLN A 109 -11.22 1.49 6.14
N LEU A 110 -10.34 0.95 5.30
CA LEU A 110 -10.65 -0.19 4.43
C LEU A 110 -11.04 -1.42 5.26
N HIS A 111 -10.27 -1.76 6.30
CA HIS A 111 -10.59 -2.88 7.18
C HIS A 111 -11.94 -2.70 7.91
N SER A 112 -12.36 -1.46 8.22
CA SER A 112 -13.67 -1.19 8.82
C SER A 112 -14.85 -1.46 7.88
N PHE A 113 -14.59 -1.56 6.58
CA PHE A 113 -15.54 -1.99 5.54
C PHE A 113 -15.38 -3.45 5.12
N ASP A 114 -14.64 -4.26 5.90
CA ASP A 114 -14.28 -5.65 5.53
C ASP A 114 -13.51 -5.75 4.20
N ILE A 115 -12.69 -4.74 3.88
CA ILE A 115 -11.87 -4.66 2.67
C ILE A 115 -10.41 -4.84 3.04
N CYS A 116 -9.71 -5.77 2.39
CA CYS A 116 -8.25 -5.92 2.45
C CYS A 116 -7.59 -5.39 1.17
N ILE A 117 -6.38 -4.81 1.30
CA ILE A 117 -5.60 -4.31 0.16
C ILE A 117 -4.98 -5.49 -0.61
N GLY A 118 -4.35 -6.42 0.10
CA GLY A 118 -3.70 -7.61 -0.47
C GLY A 118 -2.35 -7.31 -1.11
N ASP A 119 -2.32 -6.45 -2.12
CA ASP A 119 -1.10 -6.09 -2.86
C ASP A 119 -0.37 -4.91 -2.20
N ILE A 120 0.23 -5.16 -1.04
CA ILE A 120 0.97 -4.16 -0.26
C ILE A 120 2.46 -4.30 -0.52
N HIS A 121 3.06 -3.27 -1.13
CA HIS A 121 4.50 -3.10 -1.33
C HIS A 121 4.85 -1.61 -1.44
N MET A 122 6.14 -1.26 -1.29
CA MET A 122 6.60 0.13 -1.17
C MET A 122 6.23 1.02 -2.37
N ASP A 123 6.02 0.46 -3.56
CA ASP A 123 5.69 1.22 -4.76
C ASP A 123 4.19 1.57 -4.87
N ASN A 124 3.33 0.95 -4.02
CA ASN A 124 1.90 1.26 -3.93
C ASN A 124 1.57 2.36 -2.91
N PHE A 125 2.59 3.02 -2.36
CA PHE A 125 2.43 4.17 -1.48
C PHE A 125 3.23 5.36 -1.99
N LEU A 126 2.60 6.53 -2.02
CA LEU A 126 3.24 7.78 -2.42
C LEU A 126 3.49 8.66 -1.21
N TYR A 127 4.61 9.37 -1.26
CA TYR A 127 5.00 10.42 -0.33
C TYR A 127 4.96 11.78 -1.05
N VAL A 128 4.32 12.75 -0.42
CA VAL A 128 4.31 14.16 -0.88
C VAL A 128 4.36 15.08 0.33
N ASP A 129 5.50 15.72 0.57
CA ASP A 129 5.69 16.73 1.60
C ASP A 129 5.05 16.44 2.97
N GLY A 130 5.25 15.24 3.48
CA GLY A 130 4.74 14.78 4.77
C GLY A 130 3.38 14.08 4.69
N ASN A 131 2.74 14.01 3.53
CA ASN A 131 1.50 13.26 3.32
C ASN A 131 1.79 11.93 2.66
N GLY A 132 1.08 10.88 3.08
CA GLY A 132 1.12 9.55 2.49
C GLY A 132 -0.17 9.26 1.71
N TYR A 133 -0.05 8.61 0.56
CA TYR A 133 -1.20 8.19 -0.25
C TYR A 133 -1.08 6.72 -0.59
N THR A 134 -2.21 6.01 -0.52
CA THR A 134 -2.31 4.63 -0.99
C THR A 134 -2.84 4.61 -2.42
N ILE A 135 -2.14 3.93 -3.32
CA ILE A 135 -2.50 3.84 -4.73
C ILE A 135 -2.69 2.37 -5.15
N ASP A 136 -3.14 2.18 -6.38
CA ASP A 136 -3.31 0.86 -7.00
C ASP A 136 -4.25 -0.09 -6.25
N LEU A 137 -5.42 0.44 -5.84
CA LEU A 137 -6.44 -0.27 -5.08
C LEU A 137 -7.49 -1.01 -5.95
N ASP A 138 -7.24 -1.25 -7.23
CA ASP A 138 -8.18 -1.95 -8.10
C ASP A 138 -8.24 -3.48 -7.85
N GLU A 139 -7.26 -4.01 -7.12
CA GLU A 139 -7.18 -5.43 -6.74
C GLU A 139 -7.54 -5.70 -5.27
N ILE A 140 -8.22 -4.75 -4.59
CA ILE A 140 -8.71 -4.97 -3.21
C ILE A 140 -9.62 -6.19 -3.12
N ARG A 141 -9.69 -6.74 -1.91
CA ARG A 141 -10.52 -7.91 -1.62
C ARG A 141 -11.63 -7.58 -0.65
N LEU A 142 -12.84 -8.00 -1.02
CA LEU A 142 -14.00 -7.94 -0.16
C LEU A 142 -14.12 -9.25 0.62
N LYS A 143 -14.72 -9.19 1.79
CA LYS A 143 -15.07 -10.38 2.57
C LYS A 143 -15.95 -11.32 1.75
N GLY A 144 -15.52 -12.55 1.58
CA GLY A 144 -16.22 -13.56 0.78
C GLY A 144 -15.70 -13.69 -0.67
N ASP A 145 -14.76 -12.86 -1.10
CA ASP A 145 -14.10 -13.07 -2.38
C ASP A 145 -13.28 -14.35 -2.36
N GLU A 146 -13.49 -15.20 -3.38
CA GLU A 146 -12.70 -16.42 -3.54
C GLU A 146 -11.24 -16.09 -3.90
N PHE A 147 -10.38 -17.06 -3.66
CA PHE A 147 -8.94 -16.97 -3.83
C PHE A 147 -8.48 -16.53 -5.20
N LYS A 148 -7.74 -15.41 -5.27
CA LYS A 148 -6.96 -15.06 -6.45
C LYS A 148 -5.72 -14.28 -6.03
N PHE A 149 -4.62 -14.99 -5.78
CA PHE A 149 -3.39 -14.40 -5.29
C PHE A 149 -2.35 -14.23 -6.38
N ARG A 150 -1.65 -13.09 -6.35
CA ARG A 150 -0.34 -12.94 -6.98
C ARG A 150 0.75 -13.28 -5.97
N GLU A 151 1.61 -14.24 -6.31
CA GLU A 151 2.62 -14.80 -5.40
C GLU A 151 3.82 -13.88 -5.14
N CYS A 152 3.98 -12.79 -5.90
CA CYS A 152 5.24 -12.06 -5.97
C CYS A 152 5.63 -11.28 -4.69
N TYR A 153 4.68 -10.99 -3.79
CA TYR A 153 4.95 -10.26 -2.55
C TYR A 153 4.45 -10.96 -1.29
N LEU A 154 4.35 -12.28 -1.34
CA LEU A 154 4.00 -13.05 -0.15
C LEU A 154 5.16 -13.04 0.84
N LEU A 155 4.83 -12.81 2.10
CA LEU A 155 5.78 -13.06 3.19
C LEU A 155 6.27 -14.50 3.12
N LYS A 156 7.53 -14.74 3.50
CA LYS A 156 8.14 -16.08 3.48
C LYS A 156 7.30 -17.11 4.22
N GLU A 157 6.75 -16.71 5.37
CA GLU A 157 5.89 -17.53 6.21
C GLU A 157 4.60 -17.97 5.49
N ASN A 158 4.14 -17.18 4.52
CA ASN A 158 2.90 -17.47 3.79
C ASN A 158 3.10 -18.36 2.55
N LYS A 159 4.35 -18.55 2.09
CA LYS A 159 4.64 -19.27 0.82
C LYS A 159 4.27 -20.77 0.90
N ASN A 160 4.32 -21.35 2.07
CA ASN A 160 4.16 -22.80 2.28
C ASN A 160 2.73 -23.24 2.66
N SER A 161 1.76 -22.31 2.74
CA SER A 161 0.38 -22.61 3.13
C SER A 161 -0.62 -22.05 2.14
N MET A 162 -1.52 -22.87 1.63
CA MET A 162 -2.61 -22.42 0.75
C MET A 162 -3.57 -21.45 1.48
N ILE A 163 -3.81 -21.67 2.78
CA ILE A 163 -4.70 -20.85 3.59
C ILE A 163 -4.12 -19.46 3.85
N SER A 164 -2.81 -19.36 3.98
CA SER A 164 -2.12 -18.10 4.27
C SER A 164 -1.86 -17.21 3.04
N LYS A 165 -2.28 -17.67 1.86
CA LYS A 165 -2.25 -16.87 0.63
C LYS A 165 -3.43 -15.89 0.51
N VAL A 166 -4.34 -15.83 1.47
CA VAL A 166 -5.47 -14.90 1.48
C VAL A 166 -5.07 -13.59 2.13
N ALA A 167 -5.45 -12.47 1.51
CA ALA A 167 -5.38 -11.18 2.17
C ALA A 167 -6.32 -11.17 3.38
N THR A 168 -5.77 -10.89 4.53
CA THR A 168 -6.49 -10.73 5.80
C THR A 168 -6.09 -9.39 6.42
N PRO A 169 -6.89 -8.83 7.33
CA PRO A 169 -6.47 -7.63 8.05
C PRO A 169 -5.11 -7.78 8.76
N ILE A 170 -4.78 -9.00 9.22
CA ILE A 170 -3.49 -9.27 9.86
C ILE A 170 -2.36 -9.23 8.84
N THR A 171 -2.49 -9.93 7.71
CA THR A 171 -1.44 -9.95 6.67
C THR A 171 -1.23 -8.57 6.05
N ASP A 172 -2.29 -7.83 5.80
CA ASP A 172 -2.23 -6.45 5.31
C ASP A 172 -1.50 -5.54 6.30
N ASN A 173 -1.84 -5.65 7.59
CA ASN A 173 -1.21 -4.84 8.63
C ASN A 173 0.29 -5.14 8.77
N ILE A 174 0.69 -6.40 8.76
CA ILE A 174 2.10 -6.80 8.84
C ILE A 174 2.88 -6.29 7.63
N LYS A 175 2.35 -6.48 6.41
CA LYS A 175 2.99 -6.00 5.18
C LYS A 175 3.13 -4.47 5.19
N LEU A 176 2.06 -3.75 5.58
CA LEU A 176 2.14 -2.29 5.68
C LEU A 176 3.14 -1.84 6.77
N ALA A 177 3.20 -2.54 7.90
CA ALA A 177 4.20 -2.25 8.93
C ALA A 177 5.63 -2.39 8.39
N ILE A 178 5.92 -3.47 7.65
CA ILE A 178 7.24 -3.68 7.02
C ILE A 178 7.56 -2.55 6.04
N VAL A 179 6.63 -2.19 5.16
CA VAL A 179 6.76 -1.07 4.22
C VAL A 179 7.04 0.25 4.94
N CYS A 180 6.27 0.56 5.98
CA CYS A 180 6.42 1.80 6.75
C CYS A 180 7.73 1.85 7.53
N LEU A 181 8.15 0.73 8.13
CA LEU A 181 9.44 0.63 8.81
C LEU A 181 10.60 0.75 7.83
N SER A 182 10.49 0.14 6.63
CA SER A 182 11.46 0.31 5.55
C SER A 182 11.62 1.78 5.18
N PHE A 183 10.51 2.46 4.93
CA PHE A 183 10.51 3.89 4.62
C PHE A 183 11.09 4.75 5.76
N TYR A 184 10.72 4.44 7.02
CA TYR A 184 11.16 5.21 8.19
C TYR A 184 12.67 5.10 8.43
N TYR A 185 13.21 3.87 8.43
CA TYR A 185 14.62 3.60 8.71
C TYR A 185 15.53 3.69 7.47
N GLY A 186 14.96 3.74 6.26
CA GLY A 186 15.73 3.77 5.02
C GLY A 186 16.40 2.42 4.69
N VAL A 187 15.75 1.32 5.04
CA VAL A 187 16.25 -0.06 4.87
C VAL A 187 15.20 -0.92 4.20
N ASP A 188 15.56 -1.69 3.19
CA ASP A 188 14.62 -2.57 2.47
C ASP A 188 14.29 -3.84 3.27
N LEU A 189 13.42 -3.67 4.28
CA LEU A 189 12.89 -4.78 5.08
C LEU A 189 11.89 -5.64 4.29
N GLU A 190 11.29 -5.10 3.22
CA GLU A 190 10.35 -5.82 2.36
C GLU A 190 11.05 -6.99 1.67
N THR A 191 12.22 -6.76 1.09
CA THR A 191 13.03 -7.81 0.48
C THR A 191 13.40 -8.90 1.48
N ILE A 192 13.75 -8.53 2.72
CA ILE A 192 14.05 -9.50 3.79
C ILE A 192 12.81 -10.33 4.13
N ALA A 193 11.65 -9.69 4.33
CA ALA A 193 10.41 -10.40 4.67
C ALA A 193 9.95 -11.38 3.60
N VAL A 194 10.18 -11.06 2.32
CA VAL A 194 9.78 -11.91 1.18
C VAL A 194 10.74 -13.08 0.98
N ASN A 195 12.03 -12.85 1.14
CA ASN A 195 13.07 -13.84 0.81
C ASN A 195 13.55 -14.66 2.00
N GLU A 196 13.56 -14.07 3.20
CA GLU A 196 14.11 -14.68 4.39
C GLU A 196 13.01 -15.02 5.42
N SER A 197 12.66 -14.10 6.33
CA SER A 197 11.59 -14.29 7.32
C SER A 197 11.24 -13.01 8.08
N LEU A 198 10.11 -13.02 8.81
CA LEU A 198 9.77 -11.97 9.78
C LEU A 198 10.75 -11.94 10.96
N THR A 199 11.39 -13.06 11.28
CA THR A 199 12.42 -13.13 12.31
C THR A 199 13.64 -12.30 11.88
N GLU A 200 14.09 -12.46 10.63
CA GLU A 200 15.21 -11.68 10.09
C GLU A 200 14.89 -10.19 10.00
N VAL A 201 13.63 -9.83 9.68
CA VAL A 201 13.17 -8.43 9.75
C VAL A 201 13.33 -7.87 11.17
N LYS A 202 12.95 -8.63 12.19
CA LYS A 202 13.08 -8.22 13.61
C LYS A 202 14.54 -8.09 14.02
N GLU A 203 15.41 -9.01 13.61
CA GLU A 203 16.84 -8.93 13.87
C GLU A 203 17.46 -7.70 13.20
N LYS A 204 17.11 -7.46 11.92
CA LYS A 204 17.60 -6.27 11.21
C LYS A 204 17.18 -4.96 11.88
N LEU A 205 15.97 -4.88 12.41
CA LEU A 205 15.48 -3.70 13.11
C LEU A 205 16.27 -3.39 14.39
N LYS A 206 16.86 -4.39 15.06
CA LYS A 206 17.70 -4.18 16.24
C LYS A 206 18.97 -3.37 15.95
N GLU A 207 19.42 -3.31 14.70
CA GLU A 207 20.55 -2.47 14.30
C GLU A 207 20.21 -0.97 14.37
N PHE A 208 18.92 -0.61 14.28
CA PHE A 208 18.44 0.78 14.22
C PHE A 208 17.72 1.23 15.49
N ILE A 209 17.28 0.28 16.32
CA ILE A 209 16.45 0.53 17.51
C ILE A 209 17.21 0.09 18.74
N SER A 210 17.63 1.06 19.55
CA SER A 210 18.33 0.79 20.81
C SER A 210 17.38 0.53 21.99
N ASN A 211 16.10 0.90 21.88
CA ASN A 211 15.13 0.76 22.96
C ASN A 211 14.44 -0.63 22.88
N PRO A 212 14.65 -1.52 23.87
CA PRO A 212 14.06 -2.86 23.88
C PRO A 212 12.51 -2.84 23.92
N GLU A 213 11.91 -1.85 24.55
CA GLU A 213 10.43 -1.73 24.60
C GLU A 213 9.84 -1.36 23.22
N GLU A 214 10.55 -0.55 22.45
CA GLU A 214 10.15 -0.24 21.06
C GLU A 214 10.25 -1.48 20.18
N ILE A 215 11.35 -2.24 20.28
CA ILE A 215 11.48 -3.53 19.57
C ILE A 215 10.35 -4.49 19.95
N LYS A 216 10.01 -4.60 21.24
CA LYS A 216 8.93 -5.45 21.72
C LYS A 216 7.58 -5.03 21.17
N LYS A 217 7.29 -3.73 21.10
CA LYS A 217 6.07 -3.18 20.53
C LYS A 217 6.00 -3.50 19.02
N ILE A 218 7.06 -3.21 18.25
CA ILE A 218 7.11 -3.54 16.82
C ILE A 218 6.96 -5.05 16.59
N SER A 219 7.57 -5.88 17.43
CA SER A 219 7.44 -7.34 17.34
C SER A 219 6.00 -7.82 17.50
N ARG A 220 5.15 -7.11 18.27
CA ARG A 220 3.72 -7.39 18.37
C ARG A 220 2.95 -7.04 17.08
N VAL A 221 3.35 -5.94 16.42
CA VAL A 221 2.75 -5.56 15.13
C VAL A 221 3.09 -6.59 14.05
N LEU A 222 4.29 -7.16 14.10
CA LEU A 222 4.76 -8.22 13.20
C LEU A 222 4.37 -9.64 13.66
N ASP A 223 3.34 -9.77 14.50
CA ASP A 223 2.84 -11.06 14.99
C ASP A 223 1.69 -11.54 14.10
N MET A 224 1.86 -12.71 13.49
CA MET A 224 0.85 -13.36 12.63
C MET A 224 -0.42 -13.80 13.37
N ASN A 225 -0.42 -13.78 14.69
CA ASN A 225 -1.56 -14.26 15.50
C ASN A 225 -2.51 -13.13 15.92
N ASN A 226 -2.07 -11.88 15.88
CA ASN A 226 -2.85 -10.76 16.40
C ASN A 226 -2.77 -9.54 15.47
N LEU A 227 -3.89 -8.82 15.34
CA LEU A 227 -3.94 -7.54 14.64
C LEU A 227 -3.53 -6.41 15.59
N ASN A 228 -2.34 -5.85 15.38
CA ASN A 228 -1.84 -4.68 16.10
C ASN A 228 -1.30 -3.65 15.12
N TYR A 229 -1.88 -2.47 15.08
CA TYR A 229 -1.47 -1.41 14.15
C TYR A 229 -0.22 -0.67 14.63
N LEU A 230 0.65 -0.30 13.68
CA LEU A 230 1.92 0.39 13.97
C LEU A 230 1.71 1.79 14.54
N ASP A 231 0.61 2.45 14.19
CA ASP A 231 0.28 3.78 14.71
C ASP A 231 0.01 3.77 16.23
N ASP A 232 -0.47 2.66 16.77
CA ASP A 232 -0.63 2.48 18.22
C ASP A 232 0.72 2.40 18.95
N VAL A 233 1.81 2.23 18.22
CA VAL A 233 3.16 2.04 18.75
C VAL A 233 4.02 3.29 18.62
N LEU A 234 4.11 3.87 17.40
CA LEU A 234 5.06 4.94 17.08
C LEU A 234 4.54 6.35 17.41
N PHE A 235 3.22 6.55 17.60
CA PHE A 235 2.62 7.87 17.59
C PHE A 235 2.04 8.32 18.92
N LEU A 236 1.74 7.39 19.83
CA LEU A 236 1.17 7.72 21.15
C LEU A 236 2.16 8.41 22.09
N GLU A 237 3.46 8.17 21.93
CA GLU A 237 4.48 8.79 22.80
C GLU A 237 4.67 10.30 22.54
N LYS A 238 4.33 10.81 21.33
CA LYS A 238 4.48 12.26 21.02
C LYS A 238 3.34 13.13 21.53
N GLU A 239 2.13 12.60 21.69
CA GLU A 239 1.03 13.39 22.28
C GLU A 239 1.22 13.70 23.77
N LYS A 240 2.00 12.89 24.49
CA LYS A 240 2.33 13.14 25.90
C LYS A 240 3.35 14.27 26.10
N VAL A 241 4.16 14.57 25.09
CA VAL A 241 5.18 15.63 25.17
C VAL A 241 4.62 17.02 24.84
N LEU A 242 3.48 17.09 24.12
CA LEU A 242 2.83 18.36 23.76
C LEU A 242 1.79 18.83 24.77
N LYS A 243 1.57 18.11 25.88
CA LYS A 243 0.65 18.48 26.98
C LYS A 243 1.40 18.88 28.28
N LYS A 244 2.62 19.41 28.15
CA LYS A 244 3.31 20.07 29.27
C LYS A 244 3.61 21.52 28.95
#